data_1159787724d36e361b5efe4b9b5569eb
#
_entry.id   1159787724d36e361b5efe4b9b5569eb
#
_cell.length_a   1.000
_cell.length_b   1.000
_cell.length_c   1.000
_cell.angle_alpha   90.00
_cell.angle_beta   90.00
_cell.angle_gamma   90.00
#
_symmetry.space_group_name_H-M   'P 1'
#
loop_
_entity.id
_entity.type
_entity.pdbx_description
1 polymer ?
#
loop_
_entity_poly.entity_id
_entity_poly.type
_entity_poly.pdbx_seq_one_letter_code
_entity_poly.pdbx_strand_id
1 'polypeptide(L)'
;MNNRKTPRIRFKGFTDDWEQRKLGEIYARSGEKNDGSVGIDRNITVATMQFKDDVKVSTTEYLKTYYTFNVGDIAFEGHQSKEFRFGRFVENDIGNGIVSHIFAVFRPIVEYDLKFWKYAINNERLMQRVLSRSTKASTMMHDLVTDDFLNESFLVPTIEEQRKIGDYFSHLDHLITLHQRKLEKLKLIKKSFLEKMFV
;
A
#
# COMPACT_ATOMS: atom_id res chain seq x y z
N MET A 1 -7.57 27.58 -7.64
CA MET A 1 -7.00 26.32 -7.09
C MET A 1 -5.99 26.70 -6.03
N ASN A 2 -6.12 26.16 -4.82
CA ASN A 2 -5.23 26.54 -3.72
C ASN A 2 -3.83 25.98 -3.99
N ASN A 3 -2.90 26.84 -4.33
CA ASN A 3 -1.50 26.52 -4.67
C ASN A 3 -0.66 26.21 -3.39
N ARG A 4 -1.28 25.57 -2.41
CA ARG A 4 -0.68 25.32 -1.11
C ARG A 4 0.24 24.11 -1.21
N LYS A 5 1.54 24.34 -1.04
CA LYS A 5 2.57 23.29 -1.01
C LYS A 5 2.79 22.69 0.39
N THR A 6 2.00 23.12 1.38
CA THR A 6 2.07 22.64 2.76
C THR A 6 0.73 22.10 3.25
N PRO A 7 0.69 21.07 4.09
CA PRO A 7 -0.54 20.58 4.69
C PRO A 7 -1.14 21.61 5.68
N ARG A 8 -2.45 21.48 5.97
CA ARG A 8 -3.13 22.36 6.95
C ARG A 8 -2.73 22.05 8.40
N ILE A 9 -2.40 20.80 8.67
CA ILE A 9 -1.93 20.32 9.97
C ILE A 9 -0.52 19.80 9.76
N ARG A 10 0.41 20.25 10.61
CA ARG A 10 1.82 19.92 10.49
C ARG A 10 2.46 19.81 11.86
N PHE A 11 3.46 18.98 12.00
CA PHE A 11 4.26 18.90 13.22
C PHE A 11 5.06 20.21 13.43
N LYS A 12 5.20 20.61 14.68
CA LYS A 12 6.03 21.77 15.04
C LYS A 12 7.49 21.53 14.61
N GLY A 13 8.09 22.53 14.02
CA GLY A 13 9.50 22.50 13.56
C GLY A 13 9.67 22.30 12.06
N PHE A 14 8.62 21.93 11.32
CA PHE A 14 8.67 21.85 9.86
C PHE A 14 7.98 23.08 9.26
N THR A 15 8.74 23.92 8.56
CA THR A 15 8.29 25.21 8.00
C THR A 15 8.34 25.23 6.48
N ASP A 16 9.28 24.49 5.89
CA ASP A 16 9.57 24.52 4.46
C ASP A 16 8.44 23.90 3.63
N ASP A 17 8.23 24.38 2.43
CA ASP A 17 7.29 23.79 1.49
C ASP A 17 7.66 22.33 1.17
N TRP A 18 6.64 21.48 0.97
CA TRP A 18 6.85 20.17 0.40
C TRP A 18 7.32 20.28 -1.04
N GLU A 19 8.26 19.44 -1.42
CA GLU A 19 8.81 19.42 -2.77
C GLU A 19 7.85 18.72 -3.73
N GLN A 20 7.60 19.34 -4.89
CA GLN A 20 6.85 18.68 -5.95
C GLN A 20 7.82 17.81 -6.77
N ARG A 21 7.63 16.51 -6.71
CA ARG A 21 8.45 15.53 -7.43
C ARG A 21 7.58 14.67 -8.33
N LYS A 22 8.14 14.23 -9.46
CA LYS A 22 7.49 13.20 -10.28
C LYS A 22 7.57 11.84 -9.58
N LEU A 23 6.53 11.02 -9.75
CA LEU A 23 6.55 9.65 -9.19
C LEU A 23 7.70 8.82 -9.78
N GLY A 24 8.10 9.06 -11.03
CA GLY A 24 9.27 8.44 -11.65
C GLY A 24 10.64 8.85 -11.08
N GLU A 25 10.70 9.91 -10.26
CA GLU A 25 11.89 10.25 -9.48
C GLU A 25 11.96 9.49 -8.15
N ILE A 26 10.85 8.85 -7.77
CA ILE A 26 10.70 8.13 -6.49
C ILE A 26 10.65 6.62 -6.75
N TYR A 27 9.97 6.21 -7.80
CA TYR A 27 9.75 4.82 -8.17
C TYR A 27 10.24 4.50 -9.58
N ALA A 28 10.74 3.29 -9.76
CA ALA A 28 10.96 2.70 -11.08
C ALA A 28 10.09 1.45 -11.26
N ARG A 29 9.65 1.19 -12.49
CA ARG A 29 8.94 -0.05 -12.83
C ARG A 29 9.88 -1.24 -12.57
N SER A 30 9.43 -2.19 -11.75
CA SER A 30 10.14 -3.46 -11.53
C SER A 30 9.53 -4.56 -12.41
N GLY A 31 10.40 -5.23 -13.15
CA GLY A 31 10.07 -6.44 -13.92
C GLY A 31 10.93 -7.62 -13.50
N GLU A 32 11.58 -7.54 -12.34
CA GLU A 32 12.46 -8.59 -11.82
C GLU A 32 11.67 -9.85 -11.52
N LYS A 33 11.99 -10.91 -12.24
CA LYS A 33 11.32 -12.21 -12.09
C LYS A 33 11.95 -13.01 -10.96
N ASN A 34 11.12 -13.86 -10.34
CA ASN A 34 11.60 -14.89 -9.44
C ASN A 34 12.53 -15.86 -10.21
N ASP A 35 13.72 -16.07 -9.71
CA ASP A 35 14.69 -17.02 -10.28
C ASP A 35 14.41 -18.48 -9.90
N GLY A 36 13.36 -18.69 -9.08
CA GLY A 36 12.97 -19.99 -8.52
C GLY A 36 13.46 -20.20 -7.09
N SER A 37 14.20 -19.25 -6.53
CA SER A 37 14.65 -19.32 -5.12
C SER A 37 13.53 -19.06 -4.12
N VAL A 38 12.50 -18.31 -4.52
CA VAL A 38 11.35 -17.97 -3.67
C VAL A 38 10.20 -18.91 -3.96
N GLY A 39 9.77 -19.66 -2.94
CA GLY A 39 8.69 -20.65 -3.03
C GLY A 39 7.29 -20.03 -2.94
N ILE A 40 6.28 -20.90 -3.10
CA ILE A 40 4.87 -20.50 -3.08
C ILE A 40 4.41 -19.97 -1.72
N ASP A 41 5.03 -20.42 -0.63
CA ASP A 41 4.80 -19.95 0.74
C ASP A 41 5.09 -18.46 0.94
N ARG A 42 5.85 -17.87 0.02
CA ARG A 42 6.16 -16.44 -0.01
C ARG A 42 5.35 -15.67 -1.07
N ASN A 43 4.32 -16.29 -1.65
CA ASN A 43 3.40 -15.61 -2.54
C ASN A 43 2.53 -14.60 -1.77
N ILE A 44 2.49 -13.36 -2.23
CA ILE A 44 1.77 -12.26 -1.59
C ILE A 44 0.48 -11.98 -2.36
N THR A 45 -0.64 -12.02 -1.64
CA THR A 45 -1.92 -11.54 -2.15
C THR A 45 -1.99 -10.04 -2.00
N VAL A 46 -1.95 -9.31 -3.11
CA VAL A 46 -1.93 -7.84 -3.14
C VAL A 46 -3.15 -7.24 -2.43
N ALA A 47 -4.34 -7.79 -2.66
CA ALA A 47 -5.58 -7.25 -2.10
C ALA A 47 -5.61 -7.20 -0.56
N THR A 48 -4.99 -8.18 0.11
CA THR A 48 -5.02 -8.30 1.59
C THR A 48 -3.66 -8.09 2.22
N MET A 49 -2.60 -7.98 1.43
CA MET A 49 -1.20 -7.93 1.85
C MET A 49 -0.90 -9.04 2.87
N GLN A 50 -1.03 -10.27 2.40
CA GLN A 50 -0.80 -11.48 3.19
C GLN A 50 -0.06 -12.52 2.36
N PHE A 51 0.81 -13.29 3.02
CA PHE A 51 1.37 -14.49 2.41
C PHE A 51 0.27 -15.53 2.23
N LYS A 52 0.27 -16.18 1.08
CA LYS A 52 -0.72 -17.18 0.73
C LYS A 52 -0.06 -18.36 0.02
N ASP A 53 -0.11 -19.52 0.63
CA ASP A 53 0.48 -20.78 0.17
C ASP A 53 -0.52 -21.74 -0.51
N ASP A 54 -1.82 -21.45 -0.42
CA ASP A 54 -2.90 -22.30 -0.99
C ASP A 54 -3.15 -22.07 -2.49
N VAL A 55 -2.31 -21.28 -3.15
CA VAL A 55 -2.40 -21.05 -4.59
C VAL A 55 -2.01 -22.31 -5.34
N LYS A 56 -2.95 -22.88 -6.08
CA LYS A 56 -2.68 -24.02 -6.97
C LYS A 56 -1.76 -23.56 -8.11
N VAL A 57 -0.47 -23.75 -7.92
CA VAL A 57 0.54 -23.52 -8.95
C VAL A 57 0.88 -24.86 -9.57
N SER A 58 0.80 -24.95 -10.88
CA SER A 58 0.98 -26.20 -11.61
C SER A 58 2.41 -26.75 -11.52
N THR A 59 3.41 -25.90 -11.42
CA THR A 59 4.84 -26.29 -11.38
C THR A 59 5.70 -25.20 -10.75
N THR A 60 6.90 -25.56 -10.25
CA THR A 60 7.93 -24.60 -9.82
C THR A 60 8.35 -23.66 -10.95
N GLU A 61 8.36 -24.14 -12.19
CA GLU A 61 8.67 -23.31 -13.36
C GLU A 61 7.65 -22.17 -13.55
N TYR A 62 6.38 -22.39 -13.19
CA TYR A 62 5.38 -21.33 -13.27
C TYR A 62 5.68 -20.19 -12.27
N LEU A 63 6.27 -20.48 -11.12
CA LEU A 63 6.67 -19.46 -10.15
C LEU A 63 7.78 -18.53 -10.68
N LYS A 64 8.57 -18.98 -11.66
CA LYS A 64 9.55 -18.11 -12.34
C LYS A 64 8.91 -17.05 -13.23
N THR A 65 7.61 -17.12 -13.50
CA THR A 65 6.87 -16.06 -14.20
C THR A 65 6.48 -14.92 -13.26
N TYR A 66 6.45 -15.16 -11.93
CA TYR A 66 6.12 -14.18 -10.91
C TYR A 66 7.21 -13.12 -10.78
N TYR A 67 6.83 -11.95 -10.32
CA TYR A 67 7.79 -10.90 -9.99
C TYR A 67 8.22 -10.97 -8.53
N THR A 68 9.48 -10.63 -8.24
CA THR A 68 9.92 -10.35 -6.88
C THR A 68 9.15 -9.13 -6.35
N PHE A 69 8.77 -9.20 -5.08
CA PHE A 69 8.00 -8.15 -4.42
C PHE A 69 8.61 -7.91 -3.03
N ASN A 70 9.53 -6.96 -2.99
CA ASN A 70 10.33 -6.67 -1.80
C ASN A 70 9.59 -5.69 -0.89
N VAL A 71 10.03 -5.63 0.38
CA VAL A 71 9.53 -4.61 1.32
C VAL A 71 9.78 -3.22 0.74
N GLY A 72 8.75 -2.38 0.71
CA GLY A 72 8.75 -1.05 0.11
C GLY A 72 8.32 -1.01 -1.36
N ASP A 73 8.31 -2.15 -2.08
CA ASP A 73 7.73 -2.19 -3.41
C ASP A 73 6.22 -1.93 -3.34
N ILE A 74 5.67 -1.26 -4.35
CA ILE A 74 4.23 -1.05 -4.51
C ILE A 74 3.71 -1.84 -5.71
N ALA A 75 2.51 -2.38 -5.58
CA ALA A 75 1.80 -3.07 -6.66
C ALA A 75 0.47 -2.39 -6.96
N PHE A 76 0.14 -2.26 -8.26
CA PHE A 76 -1.14 -1.71 -8.68
C PHE A 76 -2.20 -2.82 -8.75
N GLU A 77 -3.32 -2.61 -8.06
CA GLU A 77 -4.52 -3.42 -8.13
C GLU A 77 -5.63 -2.64 -8.84
N GLY A 78 -5.97 -3.08 -10.06
CA GLY A 78 -6.90 -2.37 -10.94
C GLY A 78 -8.39 -2.55 -10.61
N HIS A 79 -8.75 -3.39 -9.63
CA HIS A 79 -10.15 -3.63 -9.25
C HIS A 79 -10.80 -2.35 -8.71
N GLN A 80 -11.97 -2.04 -9.25
CA GLN A 80 -12.79 -0.94 -8.77
C GLN A 80 -13.56 -1.35 -7.52
N SER A 81 -13.68 -0.41 -6.58
CA SER A 81 -14.54 -0.54 -5.41
C SER A 81 -15.24 0.80 -5.12
N LYS A 82 -16.14 0.80 -4.13
CA LYS A 82 -16.73 2.07 -3.65
C LYS A 82 -15.69 3.01 -3.07
N GLU A 83 -14.59 2.46 -2.52
CA GLU A 83 -13.51 3.21 -1.90
C GLU A 83 -12.43 3.58 -2.91
N PHE A 84 -12.18 2.73 -3.92
CA PHE A 84 -11.10 2.92 -4.92
C PHE A 84 -11.67 2.89 -6.34
N ARG A 85 -12.04 4.08 -6.82
CA ARG A 85 -12.71 4.21 -8.11
C ARG A 85 -11.85 3.84 -9.31
N PHE A 86 -10.55 4.09 -9.24
CA PHE A 86 -9.60 3.87 -10.34
C PHE A 86 -8.59 2.74 -10.06
N GLY A 87 -8.94 1.83 -9.15
CA GLY A 87 -7.98 0.90 -8.56
C GLY A 87 -7.16 1.57 -7.46
N ARG A 88 -6.14 0.88 -6.97
CA ARG A 88 -5.27 1.38 -5.90
C ARG A 88 -3.86 0.84 -6.03
N PHE A 89 -2.92 1.51 -5.39
CA PHE A 89 -1.62 0.93 -5.07
C PHE A 89 -1.64 0.34 -3.66
N VAL A 90 -0.88 -0.73 -3.49
CA VAL A 90 -0.64 -1.35 -2.18
C VAL A 90 0.86 -1.52 -2.00
N GLU A 91 1.39 -1.12 -0.86
CA GLU A 91 2.79 -1.24 -0.51
C GLU A 91 3.05 -2.56 0.24
N ASN A 92 4.13 -3.24 -0.07
CA ASN A 92 4.56 -4.42 0.66
C ASN A 92 5.28 -4.03 1.95
N ASP A 93 4.64 -4.25 3.07
CA ASP A 93 5.17 -4.01 4.43
C ASP A 93 5.29 -5.31 5.28
N ILE A 94 5.04 -6.49 4.68
CA ILE A 94 4.98 -7.75 5.42
C ILE A 94 6.22 -8.63 5.29
N GLY A 95 7.08 -8.35 4.30
CA GLY A 95 8.31 -9.12 4.05
C GLY A 95 8.49 -9.45 2.58
N ASN A 96 9.72 -9.78 2.20
CA ASN A 96 10.05 -10.11 0.82
C ASN A 96 9.34 -11.39 0.37
N GLY A 97 8.84 -11.37 -0.86
CA GLY A 97 8.12 -12.46 -1.47
C GLY A 97 8.00 -12.31 -2.97
N ILE A 98 6.99 -12.94 -3.52
CA ILE A 98 6.65 -12.88 -4.95
C ILE A 98 5.19 -12.49 -5.13
N VAL A 99 4.89 -11.92 -6.28
CA VAL A 99 3.54 -11.52 -6.69
C VAL A 99 3.29 -11.93 -8.14
N SER A 100 2.04 -12.23 -8.49
CA SER A 100 1.69 -12.59 -9.86
C SER A 100 2.15 -11.52 -10.86
N HIS A 101 2.66 -11.97 -12.01
CA HIS A 101 3.11 -11.11 -13.11
C HIS A 101 2.02 -10.23 -13.73
N ILE A 102 0.75 -10.45 -13.37
CA ILE A 102 -0.36 -9.59 -13.80
C ILE A 102 -0.35 -8.21 -13.14
N PHE A 103 0.32 -8.07 -11.99
CA PHE A 103 0.41 -6.81 -11.27
C PHE A 103 1.55 -5.93 -11.80
N ALA A 104 1.28 -4.63 -11.86
CA ALA A 104 2.31 -3.64 -12.12
C ALA A 104 3.06 -3.35 -10.81
N VAL A 105 4.32 -3.78 -10.71
CA VAL A 105 5.17 -3.58 -9.53
C VAL A 105 6.11 -2.40 -9.76
N PHE A 106 6.28 -1.55 -8.76
CA PHE A 106 7.24 -0.45 -8.76
C PHE A 106 8.08 -0.50 -7.49
N ARG A 107 9.35 -0.19 -7.64
CA ARG A 107 10.35 -0.20 -6.57
C ARG A 107 10.83 1.22 -6.27
N PRO A 108 10.95 1.62 -5.00
CA PRO A 108 11.52 2.91 -4.64
C PRO A 108 13.00 2.97 -5.05
N ILE A 109 13.42 4.13 -5.59
CA ILE A 109 14.79 4.38 -6.08
C ILE A 109 15.49 5.52 -5.34
N VAL A 110 14.87 6.03 -4.30
CA VAL A 110 15.39 7.10 -3.43
C VAL A 110 15.29 6.69 -1.96
N GLU A 111 15.85 7.49 -1.07
CA GLU A 111 15.60 7.33 0.37
C GLU A 111 14.10 7.42 0.66
N TYR A 112 13.59 6.45 1.42
CA TYR A 112 12.18 6.12 1.46
C TYR A 112 11.73 5.77 2.89
N ASP A 113 10.72 6.45 3.41
CA ASP A 113 10.06 6.03 4.65
C ASP A 113 8.84 5.14 4.38
N LEU A 114 8.97 3.86 4.69
CA LEU A 114 7.96 2.83 4.44
C LEU A 114 6.59 3.20 5.03
N LYS A 115 6.56 3.68 6.28
CA LYS A 115 5.31 4.00 6.96
C LYS A 115 4.60 5.18 6.32
N PHE A 116 5.35 6.25 5.99
CA PHE A 116 4.78 7.41 5.30
C PHE A 116 4.16 7.03 3.98
N TRP A 117 4.92 6.30 3.14
CA TRP A 117 4.48 5.96 1.80
C TRP A 117 3.31 4.99 1.80
N LYS A 118 3.24 4.05 2.75
CA LYS A 118 2.07 3.22 2.97
C LYS A 118 0.79 4.04 3.12
N TYR A 119 0.81 5.09 3.94
CA TYR A 119 -0.36 5.97 4.12
C TYR A 119 -0.61 6.88 2.92
N ALA A 120 0.44 7.40 2.29
CA ALA A 120 0.29 8.29 1.13
C ALA A 120 -0.28 7.54 -0.08
N ILE A 121 0.24 6.37 -0.40
CA ILE A 121 -0.18 5.53 -1.54
C ILE A 121 -1.58 4.95 -1.35
N ASN A 122 -1.97 4.61 -0.12
CA ASN A 122 -3.32 4.09 0.17
C ASN A 122 -4.36 5.21 0.38
N ASN A 123 -3.98 6.47 0.32
CA ASN A 123 -4.91 7.57 0.46
C ASN A 123 -5.65 7.85 -0.85
N GLU A 124 -6.91 7.37 -0.95
CA GLU A 124 -7.74 7.54 -2.15
C GLU A 124 -7.84 9.00 -2.59
N ARG A 125 -8.03 9.94 -1.66
CA ARG A 125 -8.15 11.37 -1.98
C ARG A 125 -6.90 11.94 -2.66
N LEU A 126 -5.71 11.46 -2.28
CA LEU A 126 -4.44 11.86 -2.90
C LEU A 126 -4.25 11.15 -4.25
N MET A 127 -4.48 9.84 -4.26
CA MET A 127 -4.21 8.99 -5.41
C MET A 127 -5.28 9.08 -6.50
N GLN A 128 -6.53 9.43 -6.19
CA GLN A 128 -7.61 9.55 -7.17
C GLN A 128 -7.25 10.47 -8.34
N ARG A 129 -6.59 11.61 -8.05
CA ARG A 129 -6.17 12.55 -9.09
C ARG A 129 -5.08 11.96 -9.99
N VAL A 130 -4.13 11.25 -9.41
CA VAL A 130 -3.05 10.57 -10.13
C VAL A 130 -3.65 9.45 -10.98
N LEU A 131 -4.39 8.53 -10.37
CA LEU A 131 -4.93 7.36 -11.03
C LEU A 131 -5.97 7.69 -12.11
N SER A 132 -6.77 8.74 -11.92
CA SER A 132 -7.73 9.17 -12.96
C SER A 132 -7.06 9.61 -14.27
N ARG A 133 -5.77 9.97 -14.24
CA ARG A 133 -5.00 10.42 -15.41
C ARG A 133 -4.03 9.35 -15.92
N SER A 134 -3.69 8.40 -15.07
CA SER A 134 -2.73 7.34 -15.38
C SER A 134 -3.35 5.96 -15.53
N THR A 135 -4.69 5.86 -15.56
CA THR A 135 -5.39 4.59 -15.79
C THR A 135 -6.38 4.68 -16.94
N LYS A 136 -6.61 3.54 -17.60
CA LYS A 136 -7.64 3.38 -18.62
C LYS A 136 -8.65 2.35 -18.15
N ALA A 137 -9.95 2.66 -18.30
CA ALA A 137 -11.00 1.72 -17.96
C ALA A 137 -11.00 0.55 -18.94
N SER A 138 -11.03 -0.66 -18.43
CA SER A 138 -11.32 -1.89 -19.15
C SER A 138 -12.64 -2.50 -18.64
N THR A 139 -13.02 -3.67 -19.11
CA THR A 139 -14.37 -4.25 -18.87
C THR A 139 -14.71 -4.39 -17.37
N MET A 140 -13.77 -4.73 -16.51
CA MET A 140 -13.99 -4.96 -15.07
C MET A 140 -12.92 -4.32 -14.17
N MET A 141 -11.89 -3.74 -14.76
CA MET A 141 -10.72 -3.24 -14.05
C MET A 141 -10.26 -1.91 -14.67
N HIS A 142 -9.33 -1.25 -14.03
CA HIS A 142 -8.51 -0.21 -14.62
C HIS A 142 -7.12 -0.77 -14.95
N ASP A 143 -6.63 -0.45 -16.14
CA ASP A 143 -5.27 -0.77 -16.56
C ASP A 143 -4.37 0.44 -16.33
N LEU A 144 -3.28 0.26 -15.60
CA LEU A 144 -2.32 1.32 -15.35
C LEU A 144 -1.48 1.61 -16.59
N VAL A 145 -1.40 2.88 -16.98
CA VAL A 145 -0.44 3.38 -17.98
C VAL A 145 0.81 3.81 -17.23
N THR A 146 1.84 2.98 -17.27
CA THR A 146 3.08 3.15 -16.48
C THR A 146 3.73 4.52 -16.67
N ASP A 147 3.89 4.96 -17.91
CA ASP A 147 4.55 6.23 -18.21
C ASP A 147 3.73 7.42 -17.71
N ASP A 148 2.41 7.37 -17.83
CA ASP A 148 1.53 8.41 -17.32
C ASP A 148 1.63 8.49 -15.80
N PHE A 149 1.65 7.32 -15.10
CA PHE A 149 1.82 7.26 -13.66
C PHE A 149 3.16 7.85 -13.21
N LEU A 150 4.26 7.45 -13.83
CA LEU A 150 5.61 7.94 -13.47
C LEU A 150 5.79 9.44 -13.77
N ASN A 151 5.03 9.99 -14.72
CA ASN A 151 5.03 11.43 -15.03
C ASN A 151 4.12 12.26 -14.12
N GLU A 152 3.22 11.65 -13.36
CA GLU A 152 2.42 12.37 -12.38
C GLU A 152 3.27 12.95 -11.25
N SER A 153 2.86 14.13 -10.75
CA SER A 153 3.58 14.82 -9.69
C SER A 153 2.88 14.67 -8.35
N PHE A 154 3.69 14.49 -7.32
CA PHE A 154 3.28 14.35 -5.93
C PHE A 154 4.03 15.34 -5.04
N LEU A 155 3.39 15.87 -4.00
CA LEU A 155 4.06 16.70 -3.00
C LEU A 155 4.67 15.80 -1.92
N VAL A 156 5.96 15.92 -1.69
CA VAL A 156 6.75 15.05 -0.82
C VAL A 156 7.44 15.89 0.24
N PRO A 157 7.28 15.58 1.53
CA PRO A 157 8.03 16.20 2.61
C PRO A 157 9.47 15.70 2.66
N THR A 158 10.31 16.36 3.47
CA THR A 158 11.64 15.85 3.81
C THR A 158 11.55 14.49 4.48
N ILE A 159 12.63 13.71 4.43
CA ILE A 159 12.64 12.35 5.00
C ILE A 159 12.37 12.35 6.52
N GLU A 160 12.83 13.38 7.23
CA GLU A 160 12.58 13.56 8.65
C GLU A 160 11.09 13.78 8.93
N GLU A 161 10.41 14.57 8.07
CA GLU A 161 8.98 14.79 8.19
C GLU A 161 8.18 13.55 7.77
N GLN A 162 8.62 12.82 6.74
CA GLN A 162 8.04 11.51 6.37
C GLN A 162 8.03 10.58 7.57
N ARG A 163 9.17 10.40 8.26
CA ARG A 163 9.31 9.57 9.46
C ARG A 163 8.33 10.00 10.56
N LYS A 164 8.23 11.31 10.83
CA LYS A 164 7.29 11.84 11.85
C LYS A 164 5.83 11.55 11.50
N ILE A 165 5.44 11.73 10.25
CA ILE A 165 4.08 11.47 9.78
C ILE A 165 3.80 9.96 9.82
N GLY A 166 4.71 9.13 9.31
CA GLY A 166 4.57 7.68 9.27
C GLY A 166 4.47 7.08 10.68
N ASP A 167 5.35 7.49 11.60
CA ASP A 167 5.31 7.03 12.99
C ASP A 167 4.02 7.44 13.70
N TYR A 168 3.53 8.65 13.47
CA TYR A 168 2.29 9.13 14.06
C TYR A 168 1.09 8.27 13.65
N PHE A 169 0.90 8.02 12.36
CA PHE A 169 -0.21 7.20 11.88
C PHE A 169 -0.07 5.74 12.26
N SER A 170 1.15 5.19 12.21
CA SER A 170 1.43 3.82 12.68
C SER A 170 1.10 3.64 14.16
N HIS A 171 1.40 4.65 14.99
CA HIS A 171 1.02 4.64 16.40
C HIS A 171 -0.50 4.69 16.60
N LEU A 172 -1.21 5.51 15.82
CA LEU A 172 -2.68 5.54 15.86
C LEU A 172 -3.30 4.20 15.47
N ASP A 173 -2.82 3.56 14.42
CA ASP A 173 -3.30 2.22 14.00
C ASP A 173 -3.05 1.17 15.10
N HIS A 174 -1.90 1.24 15.76
CA HIS A 174 -1.61 0.37 16.90
C HIS A 174 -2.61 0.58 18.04
N LEU A 175 -2.89 1.83 18.42
CA LEU A 175 -3.89 2.15 19.45
C LEU A 175 -5.28 1.67 19.06
N ILE A 176 -5.71 1.90 17.82
CA ILE A 176 -7.00 1.42 17.29
C ILE A 176 -7.09 -0.10 17.45
N THR A 177 -6.05 -0.82 17.03
CA THR A 177 -6.01 -2.29 17.13
C THR A 177 -6.10 -2.77 18.59
N LEU A 178 -5.38 -2.13 19.52
CA LEU A 178 -5.45 -2.45 20.94
C LEU A 178 -6.86 -2.24 21.52
N HIS A 179 -7.50 -1.11 21.18
CA HIS A 179 -8.84 -0.81 21.64
C HIS A 179 -9.89 -1.77 21.05
N GLN A 180 -9.76 -2.16 19.78
CA GLN A 180 -10.61 -3.16 19.17
C GLN A 180 -10.52 -4.52 19.87
N ARG A 181 -9.30 -5.00 20.14
CA ARG A 181 -9.08 -6.25 20.91
C ARG A 181 -9.67 -6.18 22.32
N LYS A 182 -9.53 -5.05 23.00
CA LYS A 182 -10.13 -4.83 24.31
C LYS A 182 -11.65 -4.86 24.24
N LEU A 183 -12.23 -4.22 23.22
CA LEU A 183 -13.68 -4.21 23.01
C LEU A 183 -14.22 -5.62 22.77
N GLU A 184 -13.56 -6.42 21.93
CA GLU A 184 -14.01 -7.80 21.68
C GLU A 184 -13.90 -8.66 22.95
N LYS A 185 -12.83 -8.52 23.73
CA LYS A 185 -12.71 -9.20 25.03
C LYS A 185 -13.84 -8.83 25.99
N LEU A 186 -14.20 -7.54 26.08
CA LEU A 186 -15.30 -7.09 26.93
C LEU A 186 -16.66 -7.63 26.46
N LYS A 187 -16.88 -7.70 25.13
CA LYS A 187 -18.09 -8.31 24.56
C LYS A 187 -18.20 -9.80 24.93
N LEU A 188 -17.11 -10.56 24.86
CA LEU A 188 -17.08 -11.97 25.28
C LEU A 188 -17.36 -12.14 26.77
N ILE A 189 -16.76 -11.30 27.62
CA ILE A 189 -17.02 -11.32 29.08
C ILE A 189 -18.50 -11.01 29.35
N LYS A 190 -19.04 -9.94 28.72
CA LYS A 190 -20.46 -9.61 28.85
C LYS A 190 -21.37 -10.79 28.46
N LYS A 191 -21.08 -11.42 27.30
CA LYS A 191 -21.86 -12.60 26.85
C LYS A 191 -21.82 -13.72 27.86
N SER A 192 -20.62 -14.08 28.36
CA SER A 192 -20.44 -15.14 29.37
C SER A 192 -21.18 -14.85 30.67
N PHE A 193 -21.21 -13.60 31.14
CA PHE A 193 -21.99 -13.26 32.35
C PHE A 193 -23.47 -13.30 32.09
N LEU A 194 -23.99 -12.85 30.95
CA LEU A 194 -25.40 -12.96 30.61
C LEU A 194 -25.83 -14.42 30.58
N GLU A 195 -25.04 -15.32 29.99
CA GLU A 195 -25.35 -16.75 29.94
C GLU A 195 -25.34 -17.43 31.33
N LYS A 196 -24.55 -16.90 32.29
CA LYS A 196 -24.44 -17.48 33.63
C LYS A 196 -25.35 -16.85 34.70
N MET A 197 -25.81 -15.62 34.46
CA MET A 197 -26.63 -14.88 35.43
C MET A 197 -28.15 -15.01 35.15
N PHE A 198 -28.51 -15.45 33.95
CA PHE A 198 -29.91 -15.72 33.60
C PHE A 198 -30.09 -17.21 33.31
N VAL A 199 -31.02 -17.84 34.02
CA VAL A 199 -31.36 -19.27 33.91
C VAL A 199 -32.44 -19.46 32.84
#